data_5d21bad6a51841f6650100995ff553ab
#
_entry.id   5d21bad6a51841f6650100995ff553ab
#
_cell.length_a   1.000
_cell.length_b   1.000
_cell.length_c   1.000
_cell.angle_alpha   90.00
_cell.angle_beta   90.00
_cell.angle_gamma   90.00
#
_symmetry.space_group_name_H-M   'P 1'
#
loop_
_entity.id
_entity.type
_entity.pdbx_description
1 polymer ?
#
loop_
_entity_poly.entity_id
_entity_poly.type
_entity_poly.pdbx_seq_one_letter_code
_entity_poly.pdbx_strand_id
1 'polypeptide(L)'
;MSVSNKALIGLFFEVVPYSGHLNHYLNYVEKLKPELEKHKGLIWLNRYRALFDDQCLLSHQLWDSEKSLGHWRQNKLHRIAQKAGIEKHFKDYRIRIGERLACRQADMVTDVSFEITSKPGALLLSIQSGGFIPNTAFSKHASLDSVYCGLSASDQFITLVTPNNLSSALALTSTMSSDLFAKIELFSISRNYIMTERDQAPSAKHHE
;
A
#
# COMPACT_ATOMS: atom_id res chain seq x y z
N MET A 1 14.80 -17.04 22.62
CA MET A 1 15.25 -15.81 21.96
C MET A 1 13.98 -15.09 21.51
N SER A 2 13.67 -13.96 22.14
CA SER A 2 12.50 -13.15 21.76
C SER A 2 12.75 -12.59 20.36
N VAL A 3 12.03 -13.08 19.37
CA VAL A 3 11.99 -12.44 18.04
C VAL A 3 11.29 -11.10 18.29
N SER A 4 12.04 -10.01 18.24
CA SER A 4 11.49 -8.66 18.26
C SER A 4 10.56 -8.55 17.05
N ASN A 5 9.27 -8.60 17.31
CA ASN A 5 8.22 -8.51 16.28
C ASN A 5 8.13 -7.05 15.86
N LYS A 6 9.07 -6.64 14.99
CA LYS A 6 9.16 -5.27 14.50
C LYS A 6 7.97 -5.02 13.58
N ALA A 7 7.16 -4.03 13.93
CA ALA A 7 6.00 -3.65 13.15
C ALA A 7 6.41 -3.26 11.73
N LEU A 8 5.87 -3.95 10.73
CA LEU A 8 6.07 -3.64 9.33
C LEU A 8 5.09 -2.57 8.89
N ILE A 9 5.53 -1.65 8.06
CA ILE A 9 4.76 -0.49 7.61
C ILE A 9 4.38 -0.65 6.14
N GLY A 10 3.09 -0.66 5.86
CA GLY A 10 2.55 -0.60 4.51
C GLY A 10 2.37 0.85 4.06
N LEU A 11 2.79 1.14 2.84
CA LEU A 11 2.51 2.38 2.12
C LEU A 11 1.69 2.03 0.87
N PHE A 12 0.56 2.71 0.71
CA PHE A 12 -0.30 2.67 -0.47
C PHE A 12 -0.35 4.07 -1.05
N PHE A 13 0.36 4.27 -2.15
CA PHE A 13 0.38 5.52 -2.90
C PHE A 13 -0.41 5.34 -4.19
N GLU A 14 -1.61 5.89 -4.20
CA GLU A 14 -2.49 5.95 -5.36
C GLU A 14 -2.28 7.30 -6.04
N VAL A 15 -2.10 7.32 -7.35
CA VAL A 15 -1.83 8.55 -8.10
C VAL A 15 -2.57 8.55 -9.41
N VAL A 16 -3.18 9.67 -9.74
CA VAL A 16 -3.82 9.96 -11.03
C VAL A 16 -3.02 11.06 -11.71
N PRO A 17 -2.17 10.74 -12.70
CA PRO A 17 -1.49 11.75 -13.50
C PRO A 17 -2.49 12.56 -14.35
N TYR A 18 -2.11 13.79 -14.72
CA TYR A 18 -2.83 14.49 -15.78
C TYR A 18 -2.78 13.69 -17.09
N SER A 19 -3.76 13.89 -17.96
CA SER A 19 -3.77 13.27 -19.29
C SER A 19 -2.46 13.56 -20.03
N GLY A 20 -1.84 12.52 -20.58
CA GLY A 20 -0.54 12.60 -21.25
C GLY A 20 0.69 12.64 -20.32
N HIS A 21 0.51 12.74 -19.00
CA HIS A 21 1.63 12.83 -18.05
C HIS A 21 2.09 11.49 -17.45
N LEU A 22 1.47 10.37 -17.82
CA LEU A 22 1.85 9.04 -17.32
C LEU A 22 3.34 8.73 -17.55
N ASN A 23 3.86 9.03 -18.74
CA ASN A 23 5.27 8.78 -19.06
C ASN A 23 6.23 9.62 -18.21
N HIS A 24 5.84 10.84 -17.81
CA HIS A 24 6.62 11.64 -16.89
C HIS A 24 6.72 10.99 -15.51
N TYR A 25 5.60 10.45 -15.00
CA TYR A 25 5.60 9.67 -13.76
C TYR A 25 6.51 8.45 -13.85
N LEU A 26 6.37 7.64 -14.90
CA LEU A 26 7.20 6.44 -15.10
C LEU A 26 8.68 6.75 -15.25
N ASN A 27 9.05 7.86 -15.90
CA ASN A 27 10.43 8.32 -15.98
C ASN A 27 11.03 8.68 -14.60
N TYR A 28 10.24 9.26 -13.69
CA TYR A 28 10.68 9.48 -12.31
C TYR A 28 10.83 8.15 -11.56
N VAL A 29 9.93 7.19 -11.79
CA VAL A 29 10.03 5.85 -11.21
C VAL A 29 11.36 5.19 -11.59
N GLU A 30 11.73 5.20 -12.88
CA GLU A 30 12.99 4.63 -13.36
C GLU A 30 14.23 5.35 -12.77
N LYS A 31 14.20 6.69 -12.70
CA LYS A 31 15.29 7.46 -12.08
C LYS A 31 15.46 7.18 -10.59
N LEU A 32 14.37 6.88 -9.88
CA LEU A 32 14.39 6.61 -8.45
C LEU A 32 14.72 5.15 -8.10
N LYS A 33 14.57 4.23 -9.05
CA LYS A 33 14.77 2.80 -8.84
C LYS A 33 16.14 2.47 -8.24
N PRO A 34 17.30 2.97 -8.75
CA PRO A 34 18.60 2.67 -8.17
C PRO A 34 18.79 3.17 -6.73
N GLU A 35 18.16 4.30 -6.38
CA GLU A 35 18.21 4.85 -5.03
C GLU A 35 17.35 4.03 -4.08
N LEU A 36 16.19 3.59 -4.57
CA LEU A 36 15.26 2.79 -3.79
C LEU A 36 15.81 1.38 -3.51
N GLU A 37 16.49 0.76 -4.50
CA GLU A 37 17.13 -0.54 -4.35
C GLU A 37 18.28 -0.53 -3.31
N LYS A 38 18.95 0.60 -3.14
CA LYS A 38 19.97 0.79 -2.09
C LYS A 38 19.39 0.97 -0.69
N HIS A 39 18.08 1.23 -0.58
CA HIS A 39 17.45 1.58 0.68
C HIS A 39 17.16 0.34 1.53
N LYS A 40 17.99 0.10 2.56
CA LYS A 40 17.97 -1.14 3.37
C LYS A 40 16.64 -1.44 4.07
N GLY A 41 15.78 -0.44 4.27
CA GLY A 41 14.51 -0.62 4.97
C GLY A 41 13.33 -0.98 4.07
N LEU A 42 13.47 -0.93 2.75
CA LEU A 42 12.45 -1.40 1.82
C LEU A 42 12.49 -2.93 1.77
N ILE A 43 11.39 -3.58 2.15
CA ILE A 43 11.25 -5.04 2.11
C ILE A 43 10.69 -5.46 0.76
N TRP A 44 9.67 -4.72 0.27
CA TRP A 44 8.95 -5.09 -0.94
C TRP A 44 8.27 -3.87 -1.56
N LEU A 45 8.21 -3.86 -2.90
CA LEU A 45 7.50 -2.85 -3.68
C LEU A 45 6.95 -3.47 -4.95
N ASN A 46 5.69 -3.18 -5.26
CA ASN A 46 5.11 -3.46 -6.55
C ASN A 46 4.21 -2.31 -7.02
N ARG A 47 3.98 -2.25 -8.33
CA ARG A 47 3.14 -1.21 -8.96
C ARG A 47 2.06 -1.84 -9.78
N TYR A 48 0.90 -1.19 -9.74
CA TYR A 48 -0.32 -1.68 -10.36
C TYR A 48 -1.04 -0.54 -11.04
N ARG A 49 -1.92 -0.89 -11.97
CA ARG A 49 -2.87 0.01 -12.62
C ARG A 49 -4.28 -0.36 -12.19
N ALA A 50 -5.12 0.63 -11.89
CA ALA A 50 -6.51 0.36 -11.52
C ALA A 50 -7.25 -0.31 -12.67
N LEU A 51 -8.07 -1.31 -12.33
CA LEU A 51 -8.76 -2.14 -13.31
C LEU A 51 -9.90 -1.36 -14.01
N PHE A 52 -10.52 -0.43 -13.29
CA PHE A 52 -11.69 0.33 -13.76
C PHE A 52 -11.39 1.82 -14.03
N ASP A 53 -10.14 2.25 -13.83
CA ASP A 53 -9.63 3.59 -14.16
C ASP A 53 -8.17 3.47 -14.58
N ASP A 54 -7.93 3.40 -15.87
CA ASP A 54 -6.61 3.18 -16.46
C ASP A 54 -5.61 4.33 -16.19
N GLN A 55 -6.09 5.48 -15.72
CA GLN A 55 -5.25 6.61 -15.33
C GLN A 55 -4.75 6.48 -13.89
N CYS A 56 -5.42 5.71 -13.04
CA CYS A 56 -5.02 5.55 -11.64
C CYS A 56 -3.97 4.44 -11.50
N LEU A 57 -2.87 4.78 -10.84
CA LEU A 57 -1.79 3.84 -10.50
C LEU A 57 -1.68 3.69 -8.99
N LEU A 58 -1.33 2.48 -8.54
CA LEU A 58 -0.99 2.17 -7.16
C LEU A 58 0.48 1.77 -7.07
N SER A 59 1.26 2.42 -6.20
CA SER A 59 2.53 1.90 -5.68
C SER A 59 2.30 1.38 -4.28
N HIS A 60 2.35 0.06 -4.11
CA HIS A 60 2.26 -0.58 -2.80
C HIS A 60 3.64 -1.00 -2.36
N GLN A 61 4.00 -0.65 -1.11
CA GLN A 61 5.33 -0.85 -0.55
C GLN A 61 5.21 -1.41 0.87
N LEU A 62 6.15 -2.25 1.25
CA LEU A 62 6.31 -2.75 2.61
C LEU A 62 7.69 -2.36 3.13
N TRP A 63 7.72 -1.74 4.30
CA TRP A 63 8.91 -1.20 4.95
C TRP A 63 9.15 -1.86 6.30
N ASP A 64 10.41 -1.96 6.68
CA ASP A 64 10.83 -2.53 7.97
C ASP A 64 10.47 -1.62 9.15
N SER A 65 10.21 -0.34 8.93
CA SER A 65 9.90 0.64 9.96
C SER A 65 9.41 1.97 9.40
N GLU A 66 8.70 2.72 10.23
CA GLU A 66 8.33 4.10 9.98
C GLU A 66 9.56 5.01 9.75
N LYS A 67 10.65 4.74 10.47
CA LYS A 67 11.92 5.47 10.33
C LYS A 67 12.50 5.32 8.92
N SER A 68 12.53 4.10 8.40
CA SER A 68 13.06 3.81 7.04
C SER A 68 12.20 4.47 5.98
N LEU A 69 10.88 4.39 6.09
CA LEU A 69 9.96 5.10 5.21
C LEU A 69 10.17 6.62 5.26
N GLY A 70 10.39 7.18 6.48
CA GLY A 70 10.71 8.59 6.69
C GLY A 70 12.00 9.02 6.00
N HIS A 71 13.05 8.22 6.09
CA HIS A 71 14.31 8.47 5.40
C HIS A 71 14.13 8.47 3.87
N TRP A 72 13.38 7.51 3.32
CA TRP A 72 13.06 7.49 1.89
C TRP A 72 12.30 8.74 1.45
N ARG A 73 11.31 9.15 2.23
CA ARG A 73 10.56 10.39 1.96
C ARG A 73 11.47 11.61 1.88
N GLN A 74 12.54 11.63 2.68
CA GLN A 74 13.52 12.73 2.75
C GLN A 74 14.66 12.60 1.72
N ASN A 75 14.76 11.49 1.00
CA ASN A 75 15.77 11.32 -0.05
C ASN A 75 15.71 12.48 -1.04
N LYS A 76 16.85 13.06 -1.37
CA LYS A 76 16.96 14.28 -2.20
C LYS A 76 16.29 14.12 -3.57
N LEU A 77 16.57 13.02 -4.27
CA LEU A 77 15.98 12.77 -5.59
C LEU A 77 14.48 12.49 -5.48
N HIS A 78 14.05 11.77 -4.44
CA HIS A 78 12.63 11.52 -4.18
C HIS A 78 11.87 12.82 -3.89
N ARG A 79 12.45 13.75 -3.12
CA ARG A 79 11.84 15.08 -2.89
C ARG A 79 11.68 15.89 -4.18
N ILE A 80 12.64 15.83 -5.10
CA ILE A 80 12.52 16.46 -6.42
C ILE A 80 11.35 15.86 -7.20
N ALA A 81 11.23 14.52 -7.21
CA ALA A 81 10.14 13.82 -7.88
C ALA A 81 8.78 14.14 -7.24
N GLN A 82 8.68 14.17 -5.90
CA GLN A 82 7.47 14.54 -5.17
C GLN A 82 7.02 15.98 -5.55
N LYS A 83 7.94 16.94 -5.55
CA LYS A 83 7.66 18.32 -5.92
C LYS A 83 7.16 18.42 -7.37
N ALA A 84 7.88 17.80 -8.31
CA ALA A 84 7.48 17.80 -9.72
C ALA A 84 6.11 17.13 -9.93
N GLY A 85 5.85 16.02 -9.22
CA GLY A 85 4.56 15.34 -9.23
C GLY A 85 3.43 16.28 -8.83
N ILE A 86 3.52 16.90 -7.66
CA ILE A 86 2.48 17.76 -7.09
C ILE A 86 2.27 19.01 -7.95
N GLU A 87 3.35 19.66 -8.41
CA GLU A 87 3.25 20.94 -9.11
C GLU A 87 2.88 20.81 -10.59
N LYS A 88 3.17 19.67 -11.25
CA LYS A 88 3.14 19.58 -12.71
C LYS A 88 2.44 18.34 -13.28
N HIS A 89 2.49 17.20 -12.58
CA HIS A 89 2.18 15.94 -13.22
C HIS A 89 0.98 15.21 -12.65
N PHE A 90 0.59 15.48 -11.39
CA PHE A 90 -0.51 14.79 -10.73
C PHE A 90 -1.78 15.63 -10.76
N LYS A 91 -2.86 15.03 -11.25
CA LYS A 91 -4.22 15.54 -11.12
C LYS A 91 -4.72 15.34 -9.69
N ASP A 92 -4.42 14.17 -9.12
CA ASP A 92 -4.76 13.81 -7.75
C ASP A 92 -3.85 12.70 -7.24
N TYR A 93 -3.78 12.54 -5.92
CA TYR A 93 -3.19 11.36 -5.26
C TYR A 93 -3.81 11.13 -3.89
N ARG A 94 -3.74 9.87 -3.44
CA ARG A 94 -4.04 9.44 -2.08
C ARG A 94 -2.87 8.67 -1.50
N ILE A 95 -2.53 8.93 -0.25
CA ILE A 95 -1.52 8.19 0.49
C ILE A 95 -2.15 7.59 1.75
N ARG A 96 -2.01 6.28 1.88
CA ARG A 96 -2.38 5.54 3.10
C ARG A 96 -1.14 4.87 3.66
N ILE A 97 -0.88 5.05 4.95
CA ILE A 97 0.25 4.44 5.65
C ILE A 97 -0.30 3.77 6.89
N GLY A 98 0.11 2.54 7.13
CA GLY A 98 -0.36 1.77 8.27
C GLY A 98 0.57 0.65 8.68
N GLU A 99 0.42 0.21 9.92
CA GLU A 99 1.10 -0.95 10.48
C GLU A 99 0.43 -2.23 10.00
N ARG A 100 1.24 -3.21 9.58
CA ARG A 100 0.72 -4.54 9.24
C ARG A 100 0.40 -5.32 10.49
N LEU A 101 -0.87 -5.66 10.68
CA LEU A 101 -1.38 -6.41 11.81
C LEU A 101 -1.35 -7.92 11.58
N ALA A 102 -1.60 -8.38 10.35
CA ALA A 102 -1.63 -9.78 10.00
C ALA A 102 -1.19 -10.01 8.56
N CYS A 103 -0.65 -11.19 8.30
CA CYS A 103 -0.31 -11.67 6.96
C CYS A 103 -0.63 -13.17 6.86
N ARG A 104 -1.29 -13.58 5.79
CA ARG A 104 -1.48 -14.98 5.41
C ARG A 104 -1.04 -15.17 3.98
N GLN A 105 -0.19 -16.16 3.75
CA GLN A 105 0.15 -16.65 2.41
C GLN A 105 -0.66 -17.94 2.14
N ALA A 106 -0.97 -18.21 0.87
CA ALA A 106 -1.79 -19.38 0.50
C ALA A 106 -1.20 -20.70 1.00
N ASP A 107 0.12 -20.81 0.96
CA ASP A 107 0.86 -22.03 1.26
C ASP A 107 1.35 -22.14 2.72
N MET A 108 1.07 -21.15 3.57
CA MET A 108 1.61 -21.07 4.92
C MET A 108 0.52 -20.80 5.96
N VAL A 109 0.72 -21.38 7.15
CA VAL A 109 -0.08 -21.04 8.33
C VAL A 109 0.12 -19.54 8.65
N THR A 110 -0.98 -18.87 8.93
CA THR A 110 -1.06 -17.43 9.18
C THR A 110 -0.09 -16.97 10.26
N ASP A 111 0.84 -16.07 9.92
CA ASP A 111 1.54 -15.25 10.89
C ASP A 111 0.57 -14.16 11.36
N VAL A 112 -0.07 -14.41 12.48
CA VAL A 112 -0.89 -13.42 13.17
C VAL A 112 -0.07 -12.90 14.32
N SER A 113 0.70 -11.84 14.09
CA SER A 113 1.37 -11.15 15.18
C SER A 113 0.38 -10.19 15.84
N PHE A 114 -0.39 -10.70 16.83
CA PHE A 114 -1.28 -9.86 17.63
C PHE A 114 -0.71 -9.60 19.02
N GLU A 115 -0.18 -8.43 19.23
CA GLU A 115 -0.53 -7.63 20.37
C GLU A 115 -1.22 -6.36 19.84
N ILE A 116 -2.54 -6.43 19.62
CA ILE A 116 -3.33 -5.20 19.41
C ILE A 116 -3.43 -4.53 20.77
N THR A 117 -2.39 -3.80 21.14
CA THR A 117 -2.29 -3.06 22.40
C THR A 117 -3.07 -1.74 22.37
N SER A 118 -3.57 -1.33 21.20
CA SER A 118 -4.33 -0.10 21.01
C SER A 118 -5.52 -0.33 20.08
N LYS A 119 -6.55 0.52 20.22
CA LYS A 119 -7.69 0.51 19.30
C LYS A 119 -7.16 0.76 17.88
N PRO A 120 -7.35 -0.16 16.92
CA PRO A 120 -6.84 0.02 15.57
C PRO A 120 -7.46 1.26 14.93
N GLY A 121 -6.69 1.96 14.12
CA GLY A 121 -7.19 2.99 13.21
C GLY A 121 -8.14 2.41 12.14
N ALA A 122 -8.32 3.13 11.05
CA ALA A 122 -9.05 2.61 9.90
C ALA A 122 -8.35 1.34 9.37
N LEU A 123 -9.14 0.29 9.10
CA LEU A 123 -8.60 -1.00 8.65
C LEU A 123 -8.57 -1.05 7.12
N LEU A 124 -7.52 -1.65 6.57
CA LEU A 124 -7.38 -1.94 5.15
C LEU A 124 -6.85 -3.36 4.98
N LEU A 125 -7.50 -4.16 4.15
CA LEU A 125 -6.98 -5.43 3.66
C LEU A 125 -6.43 -5.25 2.25
N SER A 126 -5.25 -5.78 1.99
CA SER A 126 -4.73 -6.00 0.64
C SER A 126 -4.73 -7.49 0.33
N ILE A 127 -5.36 -7.87 -0.77
CA ILE A 127 -5.50 -9.25 -1.22
C ILE A 127 -4.79 -9.37 -2.56
N GLN A 128 -3.65 -10.05 -2.58
CA GLN A 128 -2.89 -10.33 -3.81
C GLN A 128 -3.31 -11.68 -4.37
N SER A 129 -3.58 -11.73 -5.66
CA SER A 129 -4.14 -12.90 -6.35
C SER A 129 -3.60 -13.05 -7.77
N GLY A 130 -3.70 -14.26 -8.32
CA GLY A 130 -3.39 -14.56 -9.73
C GLY A 130 -4.55 -14.26 -10.69
N GLY A 131 -5.66 -13.70 -10.19
CA GLY A 131 -6.83 -13.37 -10.98
C GLY A 131 -7.78 -12.44 -10.25
N PHE A 132 -8.79 -11.96 -10.95
CA PHE A 132 -9.84 -11.11 -10.38
C PHE A 132 -10.63 -11.85 -9.30
N ILE A 133 -10.75 -11.26 -8.11
CA ILE A 133 -11.55 -11.79 -7.00
C ILE A 133 -12.95 -11.16 -7.05
N PRO A 134 -14.01 -11.94 -7.19
CA PRO A 134 -15.36 -11.40 -7.22
C PRO A 134 -15.75 -10.84 -5.85
N ASN A 135 -16.54 -9.76 -5.82
CA ASN A 135 -17.00 -9.08 -4.60
C ASN A 135 -17.72 -10.03 -3.62
N THR A 136 -18.39 -11.07 -4.13
CA THR A 136 -19.07 -12.08 -3.32
C THR A 136 -18.14 -12.82 -2.35
N ALA A 137 -16.84 -12.87 -2.64
CA ALA A 137 -15.86 -13.52 -1.79
C ALA A 137 -15.64 -12.80 -0.45
N PHE A 138 -15.96 -11.49 -0.37
CA PHE A 138 -15.70 -10.67 0.83
C PHE A 138 -16.85 -9.75 1.25
N SER A 139 -17.92 -9.59 0.45
CA SER A 139 -18.98 -8.59 0.65
C SER A 139 -19.74 -8.69 1.99
N LYS A 140 -19.72 -9.84 2.66
CA LYS A 140 -20.29 -10.02 3.99
C LYS A 140 -19.48 -9.34 5.11
N HIS A 141 -18.18 -9.16 4.87
CA HIS A 141 -17.20 -8.76 5.88
C HIS A 141 -16.51 -7.43 5.57
N ALA A 142 -16.53 -7.01 4.31
CA ALA A 142 -15.83 -5.81 3.84
C ALA A 142 -16.53 -5.20 2.62
N SER A 143 -16.27 -3.92 2.39
CA SER A 143 -16.59 -3.21 1.15
C SER A 143 -15.38 -3.16 0.23
N LEU A 144 -15.62 -3.27 -1.08
CA LEU A 144 -14.61 -3.05 -2.09
C LEU A 144 -14.16 -1.59 -2.06
N ASP A 145 -12.86 -1.36 -2.01
CA ASP A 145 -12.26 -0.04 -2.19
C ASP A 145 -11.76 0.11 -3.63
N SER A 146 -10.85 -0.77 -4.07
CA SER A 146 -10.33 -0.74 -5.44
C SER A 146 -9.69 -2.07 -5.86
N VAL A 147 -9.58 -2.28 -7.18
CA VAL A 147 -8.89 -3.42 -7.79
C VAL A 147 -7.87 -2.91 -8.78
N TYR A 148 -6.68 -3.48 -8.73
CA TYR A 148 -5.57 -3.13 -9.61
C TYR A 148 -4.95 -4.38 -10.23
N CYS A 149 -4.38 -4.21 -11.43
CA CYS A 149 -3.60 -5.20 -12.17
C CYS A 149 -2.13 -4.79 -12.20
N GLY A 150 -1.21 -5.75 -12.08
CA GLY A 150 0.23 -5.50 -12.06
C GLY A 150 0.74 -4.84 -13.34
N LEU A 151 1.60 -3.83 -13.22
CA LEU A 151 2.21 -3.17 -14.38
C LEU A 151 3.23 -4.07 -15.08
N SER A 152 3.94 -4.92 -14.35
CA SER A 152 4.98 -5.81 -14.88
C SER A 152 4.48 -7.23 -15.15
N ALA A 153 3.33 -7.62 -14.58
CA ALA A 153 2.74 -8.94 -14.69
C ALA A 153 1.21 -8.80 -14.68
N SER A 154 0.60 -8.92 -15.84
CA SER A 154 -0.85 -8.72 -16.06
C SER A 154 -1.73 -9.80 -15.40
N ASP A 155 -1.12 -10.90 -14.95
CA ASP A 155 -1.75 -11.98 -14.18
C ASP A 155 -1.69 -11.75 -12.66
N GLN A 156 -1.08 -10.66 -12.20
CA GLN A 156 -1.04 -10.29 -10.79
C GLN A 156 -2.06 -9.20 -10.49
N PHE A 157 -2.92 -9.47 -9.53
CA PHE A 157 -3.94 -8.52 -9.07
C PHE A 157 -3.71 -8.17 -7.61
N ILE A 158 -4.13 -6.97 -7.23
CA ILE A 158 -4.31 -6.57 -5.84
C ILE A 158 -5.69 -5.96 -5.66
N THR A 159 -6.46 -6.51 -4.72
CA THR A 159 -7.77 -5.99 -4.33
C THR A 159 -7.63 -5.34 -2.95
N LEU A 160 -8.00 -4.08 -2.86
CA LEU A 160 -8.07 -3.34 -1.61
C LEU A 160 -9.51 -3.34 -1.12
N VAL A 161 -9.72 -3.73 0.13
CA VAL A 161 -11.03 -3.76 0.75
C VAL A 161 -11.00 -3.12 2.14
N THR A 162 -12.08 -2.44 2.51
CA THR A 162 -12.28 -1.85 3.83
C THR A 162 -13.14 -2.80 4.66
N PRO A 163 -12.60 -3.47 5.67
CA PRO A 163 -13.37 -4.34 6.55
C PRO A 163 -14.39 -3.57 7.38
N ASN A 164 -15.54 -4.20 7.66
CA ASN A 164 -16.58 -3.61 8.49
C ASN A 164 -16.10 -3.33 9.93
N ASN A 165 -15.23 -4.20 10.43
CA ASN A 165 -14.60 -4.10 11.76
C ASN A 165 -13.44 -5.11 11.85
N LEU A 166 -12.74 -5.11 12.98
CA LEU A 166 -11.59 -6.01 13.20
C LEU A 166 -11.98 -7.49 13.13
N SER A 167 -13.10 -7.90 13.72
CA SER A 167 -13.56 -9.30 13.67
C SER A 167 -13.82 -9.74 12.23
N SER A 168 -14.42 -8.88 11.40
CA SER A 168 -14.62 -9.14 9.98
C SER A 168 -13.30 -9.23 9.21
N ALA A 169 -12.33 -8.37 9.52
CA ALA A 169 -10.99 -8.41 8.92
C ALA A 169 -10.28 -9.73 9.23
N LEU A 170 -10.32 -10.16 10.49
CA LEU A 170 -9.72 -11.40 10.94
C LEU A 170 -10.41 -12.63 10.35
N ALA A 171 -11.75 -12.61 10.30
CA ALA A 171 -12.52 -13.66 9.66
C ALA A 171 -12.11 -13.81 8.18
N LEU A 172 -12.03 -12.72 7.42
CA LEU A 172 -11.56 -12.76 6.03
C LEU A 172 -10.14 -13.31 5.92
N THR A 173 -9.22 -12.82 6.75
CA THR A 173 -7.82 -13.29 6.71
C THR A 173 -7.71 -14.79 7.00
N SER A 174 -8.55 -15.34 7.89
CA SER A 174 -8.48 -16.74 8.30
C SER A 174 -9.32 -17.70 7.43
N THR A 175 -10.48 -17.24 6.91
CA THR A 175 -11.47 -18.13 6.26
C THR A 175 -11.52 -18.01 4.74
N MET A 176 -10.95 -16.97 4.12
CA MET A 176 -10.89 -16.88 2.66
C MET A 176 -10.19 -18.11 2.09
N SER A 177 -10.77 -18.71 1.04
CA SER A 177 -10.17 -19.88 0.38
C SER A 177 -8.79 -19.54 -0.17
N SER A 178 -7.80 -20.41 0.10
CA SER A 178 -6.42 -20.23 -0.39
C SER A 178 -6.29 -20.27 -1.92
N ASP A 179 -7.30 -20.81 -2.61
CA ASP A 179 -7.33 -20.83 -4.08
C ASP A 179 -7.59 -19.46 -4.67
N LEU A 180 -8.11 -18.50 -3.88
CA LEU A 180 -8.47 -17.18 -4.33
C LEU A 180 -7.34 -16.14 -4.21
N PHE A 181 -6.31 -16.41 -3.42
CA PHE A 181 -5.25 -15.43 -3.17
C PHE A 181 -3.87 -16.09 -3.04
N ALA A 182 -2.82 -15.32 -3.34
CA ALA A 182 -1.45 -15.67 -3.03
C ALA A 182 -1.06 -15.13 -1.64
N LYS A 183 -1.50 -13.92 -1.31
CA LYS A 183 -1.23 -13.28 -0.03
C LYS A 183 -2.37 -12.33 0.37
N ILE A 184 -2.74 -12.36 1.65
CA ILE A 184 -3.69 -11.43 2.26
C ILE A 184 -3.02 -10.76 3.45
N GLU A 185 -3.05 -9.42 3.52
CA GLU A 185 -2.42 -8.62 4.57
C GLU A 185 -3.42 -7.62 5.15
N LEU A 186 -3.48 -7.54 6.48
CA LEU A 186 -4.31 -6.59 7.22
C LEU A 186 -3.43 -5.46 7.75
N PHE A 187 -3.87 -4.22 7.53
CA PHE A 187 -3.20 -3.01 8.00
C PHE A 187 -4.12 -2.16 8.89
N SER A 188 -3.55 -1.59 9.94
CA SER A 188 -4.14 -0.49 10.71
C SER A 188 -3.61 0.82 10.17
N ILE A 189 -4.45 1.58 9.48
CA ILE A 189 -4.07 2.83 8.81
C ILE A 189 -3.97 3.96 9.85
N SER A 190 -2.77 4.47 10.02
CA SER A 190 -2.46 5.59 10.91
C SER A 190 -2.53 6.95 10.21
N ARG A 191 -2.32 6.99 8.88
CA ARG A 191 -2.39 8.20 8.05
C ARG A 191 -3.08 7.90 6.73
N ASN A 192 -4.03 8.78 6.40
CA ASN A 192 -4.77 8.72 5.14
C ASN A 192 -5.03 10.16 4.69
N TYR A 193 -4.41 10.59 3.59
CA TYR A 193 -4.56 11.94 3.09
C TYR A 193 -4.49 11.99 1.56
N ILE A 194 -5.15 12.99 0.99
CA ILE A 194 -5.21 13.26 -0.44
C ILE A 194 -4.48 14.58 -0.76
N MET A 195 -4.37 14.89 -2.04
CA MET A 195 -3.63 16.06 -2.52
C MET A 195 -4.14 17.38 -1.92
N THR A 196 -5.46 17.52 -1.77
CA THR A 196 -6.15 18.74 -1.28
C THR A 196 -6.35 18.77 0.24
N GLU A 197 -6.35 17.60 0.92
CA GLU A 197 -6.58 17.46 2.36
C GLU A 197 -5.36 16.76 2.99
N ARG A 198 -4.44 17.55 3.53
CA ARG A 198 -3.13 17.09 3.97
C ARG A 198 -2.90 17.14 5.48
N ASP A 199 -3.94 17.23 6.29
CA ASP A 199 -3.85 17.37 7.75
C ASP A 199 -3.06 16.22 8.41
N GLN A 200 -3.16 15.02 7.84
CA GLN A 200 -2.41 13.85 8.29
C GLN A 200 -1.06 13.66 7.57
N ALA A 201 -0.72 14.55 6.64
CA ALA A 201 0.58 14.49 5.98
C ALA A 201 1.67 14.89 7.00
N PRO A 202 2.81 14.18 7.03
CA PRO A 202 3.91 14.57 7.89
C PRO A 202 4.38 15.99 7.55
N SER A 203 4.56 16.82 8.58
CA SER A 203 5.07 18.17 8.42
C SER A 203 6.42 18.17 7.68
N ALA A 204 6.60 19.10 6.76
CA ALA A 204 7.91 19.39 6.19
C ALA A 204 8.73 20.10 7.29
N LYS A 205 9.28 19.36 8.25
CA LYS A 205 10.27 19.96 9.14
C LYS A 205 11.49 20.27 8.29
N HIS A 206 11.72 21.56 8.07
CA HIS A 206 13.01 22.07 7.66
C HIS A 206 13.96 21.77 8.84
N HIS A 207 14.79 20.74 8.71
CA HIS A 207 16.01 20.69 9.48
C HIS A 207 17.01 21.53 8.68
N GLU A 208 17.30 22.71 9.21
CA GLU A 208 18.48 23.51 8.91
C GLU A 208 19.75 22.70 9.11
#